data_33c40b82684ec6c85f3aedfdb2374b5e
#
_entry.id   33c40b82684ec6c85f3aedfdb2374b5e
#
_cell.length_a   1.000
_cell.length_b   1.000
_cell.length_c   1.000
_cell.angle_alpha   90.00
_cell.angle_beta   90.00
_cell.angle_gamma   90.00
#
_symmetry.space_group_name_H-M   'P 1'
#
loop_
_entity.id
_entity.type
_entity.pdbx_description
1 polymer ?
#
loop_
_entity_poly.entity_id
_entity_poly.type
_entity_poly.pdbx_seq_one_letter_code
_entity_poly.pdbx_strand_id
1 'polypeptide(L)'
;MKTLEEVQSSSKPKMKKPELLAPAGNLEKLKIAVHYGADAVFLGGQEYGLRSNADNFTMDEIAEGVEFANRYGAKIYVTTNIIAHDENMDGLEEYLRQLDKTGATGIIVADPLIIETCKEVAPRLEIHLSTQQSLSNYKAVEFWKEEGLDRVV
;
A
#
# COMPACT_ATOMS: atom_id res chain seq x y z
N MET A 1 -38.36 25.90 18.56
CA MET A 1 -38.54 25.22 17.24
C MET A 1 -37.53 25.81 16.28
N LYS A 2 -36.62 25.00 15.75
CA LYS A 2 -35.70 25.45 14.72
C LYS A 2 -36.45 25.60 13.40
N THR A 3 -36.20 26.67 12.66
CA THR A 3 -36.84 26.93 11.37
C THR A 3 -36.32 25.97 10.30
N LEU A 4 -37.13 25.69 9.28
CA LEU A 4 -36.73 24.82 8.15
C LEU A 4 -35.43 25.27 7.43
N GLU A 5 -35.11 26.56 7.50
CA GLU A 5 -33.87 27.11 6.96
C GLU A 5 -32.62 26.76 7.80
N GLU A 6 -32.76 26.62 9.13
CA GLU A 6 -31.66 26.18 10.00
C GLU A 6 -31.32 24.68 9.86
N VAL A 7 -32.27 23.87 9.39
CA VAL A 7 -32.07 22.44 9.14
C VAL A 7 -31.41 22.19 7.78
N GLN A 8 -31.54 23.11 6.83
CA GLN A 8 -30.95 22.98 5.48
C GLN A 8 -29.49 23.45 5.42
N SER A 9 -28.98 24.14 6.45
CA SER A 9 -27.59 24.64 6.47
C SER A 9 -26.59 23.62 7.06
N SER A 10 -27.01 22.42 7.46
CA SER A 10 -26.07 21.35 7.75
C SER A 10 -25.44 20.89 6.43
N SER A 11 -24.31 21.46 6.06
CA SER A 11 -23.49 21.01 4.93
C SER A 11 -23.26 19.51 5.10
N LYS A 12 -23.84 18.69 4.20
CA LYS A 12 -23.50 17.28 4.12
C LYS A 12 -21.98 17.17 4.08
N PRO A 13 -21.35 16.34 4.92
CA PRO A 13 -19.92 16.17 4.87
C PRO A 13 -19.53 15.85 3.42
N LYS A 14 -18.61 16.64 2.86
CA LYS A 14 -18.12 16.44 1.50
C LYS A 14 -17.51 15.06 1.47
N MET A 15 -18.21 14.06 0.92
CA MET A 15 -17.69 12.70 0.80
C MET A 15 -16.40 12.75 -0.02
N LYS A 16 -15.29 12.30 0.55
CA LYS A 16 -14.06 12.12 -0.22
C LYS A 16 -14.32 11.05 -1.28
N LYS A 17 -13.94 11.34 -2.53
CA LYS A 17 -13.93 10.34 -3.59
C LYS A 17 -13.06 9.16 -3.11
N PRO A 18 -13.54 7.91 -3.19
CA PRO A 18 -12.71 6.75 -2.86
C PRO A 18 -11.53 6.64 -3.84
N GLU A 19 -10.41 6.14 -3.35
CA GLU A 19 -9.23 5.85 -4.15
C GLU A 19 -9.51 4.65 -5.06
N LEU A 20 -9.31 4.81 -6.35
CA LEU A 20 -9.39 3.69 -7.31
C LEU A 20 -8.04 2.96 -7.31
N LEU A 21 -8.00 1.81 -6.65
CA LEU A 21 -6.82 0.95 -6.56
C LEU A 21 -6.90 -0.16 -7.61
N ALA A 22 -5.92 -0.24 -8.51
CA ALA A 22 -5.84 -1.24 -9.57
C ALA A 22 -4.64 -2.18 -9.38
N PRO A 23 -4.74 -3.47 -9.77
CA PRO A 23 -3.61 -4.38 -9.80
C PRO A 23 -2.78 -4.19 -11.07
N ALA A 24 -1.46 -4.45 -10.98
CA ALA A 24 -0.60 -4.59 -12.15
C ALA A 24 0.37 -5.76 -12.01
N GLY A 25 0.34 -6.66 -12.97
CA GLY A 25 1.23 -7.82 -13.02
C GLY A 25 2.54 -7.56 -13.75
N ASN A 26 2.69 -6.43 -14.44
CA ASN A 26 3.91 -5.98 -15.11
C ASN A 26 3.85 -4.47 -15.37
N LEU A 27 4.98 -3.90 -15.80
CA LEU A 27 5.13 -2.46 -16.02
C LEU A 27 4.18 -1.90 -17.09
N GLU A 28 3.91 -2.66 -18.15
CA GLU A 28 2.95 -2.24 -19.19
C GLU A 28 1.53 -2.10 -18.61
N LYS A 29 1.07 -3.09 -17.84
CA LYS A 29 -0.25 -3.06 -17.19
C LYS A 29 -0.34 -1.93 -16.15
N LEU A 30 0.76 -1.63 -15.44
CA LEU A 30 0.84 -0.48 -14.54
C LEU A 30 0.59 0.83 -15.31
N LYS A 31 1.30 1.04 -16.43
CA LYS A 31 1.15 2.24 -17.26
C LYS A 31 -0.28 2.35 -17.81
N ILE A 32 -0.87 1.25 -18.24
CA ILE A 32 -2.27 1.20 -18.70
C ILE A 32 -3.23 1.56 -17.56
N ALA A 33 -3.08 0.97 -16.37
CA ALA A 33 -3.95 1.24 -15.23
C ALA A 33 -3.94 2.74 -14.85
N VAL A 34 -2.76 3.34 -14.81
CA VAL A 34 -2.58 4.77 -14.52
C VAL A 34 -3.21 5.64 -15.61
N HIS A 35 -3.02 5.31 -16.90
CA HIS A 35 -3.64 6.02 -18.02
C HIS A 35 -5.16 5.98 -18.00
N TYR A 36 -5.74 4.87 -17.55
CA TYR A 36 -7.20 4.71 -17.42
C TYR A 36 -7.75 5.26 -16.09
N GLY A 37 -6.93 5.97 -15.32
CA GLY A 37 -7.37 6.77 -14.18
C GLY A 37 -7.32 6.08 -12.83
N ALA A 38 -6.48 5.05 -12.66
CA ALA A 38 -6.19 4.52 -11.34
C ALA A 38 -5.54 5.62 -10.47
N ASP A 39 -6.08 5.81 -9.28
CA ASP A 39 -5.51 6.72 -8.28
C ASP A 39 -4.31 6.08 -7.58
N ALA A 40 -4.27 4.73 -7.55
CA ALA A 40 -3.16 3.94 -7.04
C ALA A 40 -3.06 2.59 -7.75
N VAL A 41 -1.86 2.03 -7.79
CA VAL A 41 -1.61 0.69 -8.34
C VAL A 41 -0.88 -0.15 -7.31
N PHE A 42 -1.33 -1.40 -7.11
CA PHE A 42 -0.57 -2.37 -6.32
C PHE A 42 0.06 -3.44 -7.22
N LEU A 43 1.26 -3.86 -6.84
CA LEU A 43 2.07 -4.79 -7.61
C LEU A 43 2.90 -5.69 -6.69
N GLY A 44 3.41 -6.80 -7.23
CA GLY A 44 4.32 -7.70 -6.53
C GLY A 44 5.76 -7.53 -6.98
N GLY A 45 6.68 -7.41 -6.02
CA GLY A 45 8.10 -7.54 -6.25
C GLY A 45 8.51 -9.02 -6.39
N GLN A 46 9.74 -9.27 -6.82
CA GLN A 46 10.28 -10.63 -6.97
C GLN A 46 10.50 -11.34 -5.63
N GLU A 47 10.59 -10.58 -4.54
CA GLU A 47 10.85 -11.07 -3.20
C GLU A 47 9.71 -10.67 -2.25
N TYR A 48 9.58 -11.40 -1.14
CA TYR A 48 8.66 -11.14 -0.03
C TYR A 48 7.17 -11.04 -0.37
N GLY A 49 6.76 -11.39 -1.59
CA GLY A 49 5.36 -11.50 -1.99
C GLY A 49 4.90 -12.95 -2.02
N LEU A 50 3.64 -13.25 -1.66
CA LEU A 50 3.05 -14.60 -1.74
C LEU A 50 3.06 -15.21 -3.15
N ARG A 51 3.12 -14.36 -4.17
CA ARG A 51 3.15 -14.74 -5.57
C ARG A 51 4.48 -14.32 -6.21
N SER A 52 5.60 -14.63 -5.51
CA SER A 52 6.94 -14.36 -6.04
C SER A 52 7.20 -15.26 -7.24
N ASN A 53 7.12 -14.71 -8.42
CA ASN A 53 7.42 -15.34 -9.70
C ASN A 53 8.46 -14.52 -10.47
N ALA A 54 9.16 -15.16 -11.41
CA ALA A 54 10.15 -14.48 -12.26
C ALA A 54 9.56 -13.30 -13.07
N ASP A 55 8.25 -13.29 -13.26
CA ASP A 55 7.54 -12.22 -13.99
C ASP A 55 7.15 -11.03 -13.09
N ASN A 56 7.45 -11.07 -11.78
CA ASN A 56 7.18 -9.95 -10.87
C ASN A 56 8.20 -8.82 -11.09
N PHE A 57 7.84 -7.63 -10.62
CA PHE A 57 8.64 -6.42 -10.79
C PHE A 57 10.01 -6.51 -10.13
N THR A 58 11.05 -6.19 -10.87
CA THR A 58 12.38 -5.89 -10.33
C THR A 58 12.36 -4.52 -9.63
N MET A 59 13.36 -4.21 -8.80
CA MET A 59 13.50 -2.89 -8.18
C MET A 59 13.56 -1.75 -9.21
N ASP A 60 14.24 -1.97 -10.33
CA ASP A 60 14.34 -0.99 -11.41
C ASP A 60 12.98 -0.74 -12.08
N GLU A 61 12.19 -1.80 -12.32
CA GLU A 61 10.85 -1.67 -12.87
C GLU A 61 9.88 -1.00 -11.88
N ILE A 62 10.04 -1.24 -10.57
CA ILE A 62 9.28 -0.52 -9.53
C ILE A 62 9.64 0.96 -9.59
N ALA A 63 10.92 1.32 -9.66
CA ALA A 63 11.36 2.70 -9.73
C ALA A 63 10.84 3.40 -11.01
N GLU A 64 10.89 2.73 -12.16
CA GLU A 64 10.32 3.25 -13.42
C GLU A 64 8.80 3.43 -13.31
N GLY A 65 8.11 2.45 -12.72
CA GLY A 65 6.66 2.53 -12.47
C GLY A 65 6.27 3.68 -11.56
N VAL A 66 7.04 3.91 -10.50
CA VAL A 66 6.85 5.04 -9.57
C VAL A 66 7.05 6.36 -10.29
N GLU A 67 8.13 6.50 -11.06
CA GLU A 67 8.38 7.73 -11.85
C GLU A 67 7.23 8.01 -12.82
N PHE A 68 6.77 6.97 -13.51
CA PHE A 68 5.64 7.10 -14.41
C PHE A 68 4.35 7.50 -13.66
N ALA A 69 4.00 6.81 -12.58
CA ALA A 69 2.80 7.08 -11.80
C ALA A 69 2.79 8.51 -11.22
N ASN A 70 3.93 9.00 -10.73
CA ASN A 70 4.07 10.34 -10.18
C ASN A 70 3.70 11.44 -11.19
N ARG A 71 3.96 11.25 -12.49
CA ARG A 71 3.56 12.21 -13.54
C ARG A 71 2.05 12.37 -13.66
N TYR A 72 1.29 11.37 -13.23
CA TYR A 72 -0.18 11.36 -13.25
C TYR A 72 -0.80 11.52 -11.84
N GLY A 73 0.03 11.72 -10.81
CA GLY A 73 -0.43 11.84 -9.43
C GLY A 73 -0.95 10.53 -8.82
N ALA A 74 -0.59 9.39 -9.42
CA ALA A 74 -0.96 8.07 -8.92
C ALA A 74 0.09 7.53 -7.94
N LYS A 75 -0.37 6.67 -7.01
CA LYS A 75 0.45 6.04 -5.97
C LYS A 75 0.83 4.61 -6.35
N ILE A 76 1.95 4.12 -5.81
CA ILE A 76 2.38 2.73 -5.96
C ILE A 76 2.51 2.06 -4.61
N TYR A 77 1.85 0.91 -4.46
CA TYR A 77 1.96 0.04 -3.29
C TYR A 77 2.54 -1.31 -3.68
N VAL A 78 3.53 -1.78 -2.92
CA VAL A 78 4.21 -3.04 -3.21
C VAL A 78 3.79 -4.11 -2.20
N THR A 79 3.36 -5.27 -2.69
CA THR A 79 2.99 -6.39 -1.81
C THR A 79 4.23 -7.05 -1.23
N THR A 80 4.34 -7.05 0.09
CA THR A 80 5.36 -7.73 0.91
C THR A 80 4.66 -8.62 1.93
N ASN A 81 3.76 -9.46 1.44
CA ASN A 81 2.73 -10.11 2.24
C ASN A 81 2.97 -11.60 2.49
N ILE A 82 4.23 -12.05 2.43
CA ILE A 82 4.58 -13.38 2.94
C ILE A 82 4.38 -13.44 4.45
N ILE A 83 4.25 -14.65 4.97
CA ILE A 83 4.47 -14.95 6.39
C ILE A 83 5.96 -15.24 6.51
N ALA A 84 6.68 -14.41 7.26
CA ALA A 84 8.12 -14.51 7.37
C ALA A 84 8.52 -15.72 8.23
N HIS A 85 9.48 -16.49 7.77
CA HIS A 85 10.19 -17.51 8.51
C HIS A 85 11.62 -17.02 8.80
N ASP A 86 12.34 -17.68 9.72
CA ASP A 86 13.69 -17.26 10.11
C ASP A 86 14.63 -17.08 8.91
N GLU A 87 14.50 -17.92 7.88
CA GLU A 87 15.26 -17.82 6.62
C GLU A 87 14.96 -16.57 5.78
N ASN A 88 13.81 -15.94 6.01
CA ASN A 88 13.41 -14.73 5.30
C ASN A 88 13.92 -13.44 5.97
N MET A 89 14.51 -13.55 7.16
CA MET A 89 15.04 -12.39 7.90
C MET A 89 16.30 -11.84 7.24
N ASP A 90 17.12 -12.75 6.68
CA ASP A 90 18.31 -12.34 5.94
C ASP A 90 17.93 -11.57 4.67
N GLY A 91 18.40 -10.32 4.58
CA GLY A 91 18.12 -9.46 3.43
C GLY A 91 16.85 -8.60 3.51
N LEU A 92 15.94 -8.85 4.46
CA LEU A 92 14.68 -8.09 4.60
C LEU A 92 14.92 -6.59 4.77
N GLU A 93 15.85 -6.20 5.65
CA GLU A 93 16.17 -4.80 5.87
C GLU A 93 16.67 -4.11 4.60
N GLU A 94 17.58 -4.75 3.88
CA GLU A 94 18.14 -4.19 2.64
C GLU A 94 17.07 -4.09 1.56
N TYR A 95 16.21 -5.10 1.43
CA TYR A 95 15.07 -5.07 0.53
C TYR A 95 14.15 -3.87 0.81
N LEU A 96 13.78 -3.66 2.08
CA LEU A 96 12.92 -2.53 2.46
C LEU A 96 13.59 -1.17 2.22
N ARG A 97 14.90 -1.06 2.50
CA ARG A 97 15.67 0.16 2.17
C ARG A 97 15.74 0.42 0.67
N GLN A 98 15.92 -0.62 -0.14
CA GLN A 98 15.91 -0.49 -1.60
C GLN A 98 14.53 -0.08 -2.10
N LEU A 99 13.48 -0.68 -1.56
CA LEU A 99 12.10 -0.34 -1.90
C LEU A 99 11.78 1.12 -1.57
N ASP A 100 12.19 1.61 -0.40
CA ASP A 100 12.05 3.02 -0.02
C ASP A 100 12.78 3.95 -1.01
N LYS A 101 13.95 3.57 -1.49
CA LYS A 101 14.72 4.35 -2.49
C LYS A 101 14.03 4.42 -3.85
N THR A 102 13.17 3.47 -4.22
CA THR A 102 12.38 3.55 -5.46
C THR A 102 11.37 4.68 -5.45
N GLY A 103 11.02 5.19 -4.28
CA GLY A 103 9.96 6.19 -4.11
C GLY A 103 8.55 5.58 -4.07
N ALA A 104 8.41 4.27 -3.93
CA ALA A 104 7.12 3.61 -3.70
C ALA A 104 6.39 4.29 -2.52
N THR A 105 5.07 4.38 -2.60
CA THR A 105 4.27 5.06 -1.58
C THR A 105 4.18 4.24 -0.30
N GLY A 106 4.07 2.91 -0.43
CA GLY A 106 3.96 2.04 0.75
C GLY A 106 3.95 0.56 0.38
N ILE A 107 3.79 -0.25 1.42
CA ILE A 107 3.72 -1.71 1.32
C ILE A 107 2.37 -2.24 1.77
N ILE A 108 1.97 -3.37 1.19
CA ILE A 108 0.83 -4.18 1.67
C ILE A 108 1.42 -5.42 2.33
N VAL A 109 1.25 -5.54 3.64
CA VAL A 109 1.98 -6.48 4.50
C VAL A 109 1.04 -7.24 5.43
N ALA A 110 1.43 -8.45 5.82
CA ALA A 110 0.67 -9.26 6.76
C ALA A 110 1.47 -9.63 8.02
N ASP A 111 2.77 -9.71 7.93
CA ASP A 111 3.63 -10.22 8.99
C ASP A 111 4.11 -9.12 9.93
N PRO A 112 3.96 -9.29 11.27
CA PRO A 112 4.42 -8.32 12.25
C PRO A 112 5.93 -8.02 12.19
N LEU A 113 6.77 -9.01 11.86
CA LEU A 113 8.21 -8.80 11.73
C LEU A 113 8.51 -7.80 10.59
N ILE A 114 7.86 -7.98 9.43
CA ILE A 114 8.04 -7.09 8.29
C ILE A 114 7.53 -5.68 8.62
N ILE A 115 6.41 -5.56 9.37
CA ILE A 115 5.88 -4.29 9.85
C ILE A 115 6.91 -3.56 10.71
N GLU A 116 7.43 -4.22 11.75
CA GLU A 116 8.40 -3.62 12.66
C GLU A 116 9.69 -3.25 11.95
N THR A 117 10.22 -4.16 11.12
CA THR A 117 11.43 -3.86 10.32
C THR A 117 11.20 -2.65 9.39
N CYS A 118 10.04 -2.55 8.75
CA CYS A 118 9.72 -1.42 7.88
C CYS A 118 9.71 -0.09 8.66
N LYS A 119 9.12 -0.05 9.84
CA LYS A 119 9.12 1.15 10.69
C LYS A 119 10.54 1.61 11.05
N GLU A 120 11.46 0.67 11.26
CA GLU A 120 12.84 0.96 11.63
C GLU A 120 13.68 1.45 10.45
N VAL A 121 13.61 0.76 9.30
CA VAL A 121 14.56 0.97 8.20
C VAL A 121 14.00 1.76 7.02
N ALA A 122 12.69 1.88 6.90
CA ALA A 122 11.98 2.53 5.79
C ALA A 122 10.75 3.32 6.28
N PRO A 123 10.90 4.26 7.23
CA PRO A 123 9.77 4.92 7.91
C PRO A 123 8.95 5.85 7.01
N ARG A 124 9.34 6.07 5.77
CA ARG A 124 8.56 6.84 4.77
C ARG A 124 7.50 6.02 4.06
N LEU A 125 7.65 4.69 4.06
CA LEU A 125 6.67 3.81 3.43
C LEU A 125 5.40 3.74 4.26
N GLU A 126 4.26 4.02 3.64
CA GLU A 126 2.96 3.73 4.24
C GLU A 126 2.81 2.22 4.47
N ILE A 127 2.27 1.82 5.61
CA ILE A 127 2.05 0.41 5.95
C ILE A 127 0.56 0.09 5.87
N HIS A 128 0.18 -0.72 4.89
CA HIS A 128 -1.18 -1.17 4.69
C HIS A 128 -1.32 -2.64 5.11
N LEU A 129 -2.19 -2.90 6.08
CA LEU A 129 -2.42 -4.24 6.57
C LEU A 129 -3.24 -5.05 5.58
N SER A 130 -2.69 -6.20 5.17
CA SER A 130 -3.34 -7.12 4.22
C SER A 130 -4.58 -7.79 4.81
N THR A 131 -5.53 -8.14 3.95
CA THR A 131 -6.71 -8.98 4.25
C THR A 131 -6.35 -10.32 4.88
N GLN A 132 -5.12 -10.79 4.73
CA GLN A 132 -4.61 -12.02 5.37
C GLN A 132 -4.67 -11.99 6.89
N GLN A 133 -4.66 -10.80 7.51
CA GLN A 133 -4.82 -10.64 8.95
C GLN A 133 -6.27 -10.82 9.41
N SER A 134 -7.21 -11.02 8.48
CA SER A 134 -8.61 -11.40 8.76
C SER A 134 -9.30 -10.50 9.79
N LEU A 135 -9.09 -9.18 9.70
CA LEU A 135 -9.75 -8.24 10.60
C LEU A 135 -11.23 -8.14 10.24
N SER A 136 -12.08 -8.50 11.19
CA SER A 136 -13.54 -8.57 10.99
C SER A 136 -14.33 -7.62 11.88
N ASN A 137 -13.67 -6.80 12.69
CA ASN A 137 -14.34 -5.88 13.61
C ASN A 137 -13.51 -4.63 13.86
N TYR A 138 -14.20 -3.55 14.30
CA TYR A 138 -13.58 -2.25 14.51
C TYR A 138 -12.51 -2.23 15.62
N LYS A 139 -12.62 -3.09 16.62
CA LYS A 139 -11.63 -3.17 17.71
C LYS A 139 -10.28 -3.66 17.21
N ALA A 140 -10.28 -4.64 16.32
CA ALA A 140 -9.06 -5.12 15.67
C ALA A 140 -8.44 -4.02 14.79
N VAL A 141 -9.26 -3.21 14.11
CA VAL A 141 -8.79 -2.05 13.33
C VAL A 141 -8.20 -0.96 14.23
N GLU A 142 -8.85 -0.67 15.37
CA GLU A 142 -8.32 0.29 16.37
C GLU A 142 -6.95 -0.14 16.89
N PHE A 143 -6.78 -1.43 17.22
CA PHE A 143 -5.50 -1.99 17.68
C PHE A 143 -4.38 -1.69 16.67
N TRP A 144 -4.58 -2.03 15.40
CA TRP A 144 -3.56 -1.81 14.37
C TRP A 144 -3.32 -0.32 14.06
N LYS A 145 -4.34 0.52 14.22
CA LYS A 145 -4.17 1.97 14.12
C LYS A 145 -3.30 2.51 15.26
N GLU A 146 -3.46 2.00 16.48
CA GLU A 146 -2.62 2.37 17.64
C GLU A 146 -1.19 1.87 17.44
N GLU A 147 -1.01 0.74 16.75
CA GLU A 147 0.30 0.25 16.30
C GLU A 147 0.92 1.09 15.17
N GLY A 148 0.26 2.13 14.70
CA GLY A 148 0.82 3.10 13.75
C GLY A 148 0.71 2.69 12.28
N LEU A 149 -0.24 1.82 11.93
CA LEU A 149 -0.50 1.47 10.53
C LEU A 149 -1.36 2.54 9.84
N ASP A 150 -1.09 2.78 8.57
CA ASP A 150 -1.74 3.83 7.78
C ASP A 150 -3.08 3.40 7.20
N ARG A 151 -3.23 2.10 6.91
CA ARG A 151 -4.44 1.54 6.30
C ARG A 151 -4.65 0.07 6.68
N VAL A 152 -5.91 -0.31 6.73
CA VAL A 152 -6.37 -1.71 6.77
C VAL A 152 -7.14 -1.99 5.48
N VAL A 153 -6.84 -3.12 4.83
CA VAL A 153 -7.49 -3.58 3.61
C VAL A 153 -8.56 -4.62 3.92
#